data_ad1cda6d0e59742688b0f3f85b8ccd80
#
_entry.id   ad1cda6d0e59742688b0f3f85b8ccd80
#
_cell.length_a   1.000
_cell.length_b   1.000
_cell.length_c   1.000
_cell.angle_alpha   90.00
_cell.angle_beta   90.00
_cell.angle_gamma   90.00
#
_symmetry.space_group_name_H-M   'P 1'
#
loop_
_entity.id
_entity.type
_entity.pdbx_description
1 polymer ?
#
loop_
_entity_poly.entity_id
_entity_poly.type
_entity_poly.pdbx_seq_one_letter_code
_entity_poly.pdbx_strand_id
1 'polypeptide(L)'
;MNFSGVFAPIPTPFVDDELDLGALRDNLARWMETDLAGIVVLGTNGESAQVNDNEADELIATARSAMPESRLVIAGTGRESTRATVTATRRAADAGADASFVSTCGAGWASAWELV
;
A
#
# COMPACT_ATOMS: atom_id res chain seq x y z
N MET A 1 -2.36 16.46 -7.21
CA MET A 1 -2.88 15.13 -6.83
C MET A 1 -4.19 15.32 -6.07
N ASN A 2 -5.21 14.60 -6.44
CA ASN A 2 -6.55 14.76 -5.86
C ASN A 2 -6.92 13.51 -5.04
N PHE A 3 -7.13 13.69 -3.75
CA PHE A 3 -7.53 12.62 -2.82
C PHE A 3 -9.05 12.57 -2.57
N SER A 4 -9.86 13.20 -3.42
CA SER A 4 -11.32 13.10 -3.34
C SER A 4 -11.80 11.74 -3.82
N GLY A 5 -12.82 11.21 -3.15
CA GLY A 5 -13.43 9.94 -3.53
C GLY A 5 -13.15 8.82 -2.53
N VAL A 6 -13.43 7.60 -2.96
CA VAL A 6 -13.29 6.41 -2.12
C VAL A 6 -12.04 5.65 -2.51
N PHE A 7 -11.23 5.32 -1.52
CA PHE A 7 -10.02 4.49 -1.63
C PHE A 7 -10.26 3.17 -0.91
N ALA A 8 -10.07 2.06 -1.60
CA ALA A 8 -10.27 0.75 -1.00
C ALA A 8 -8.95 0.17 -0.48
N PRO A 9 -8.85 -0.16 0.81
CA PRO A 9 -7.76 -1.00 1.30
C PRO A 9 -7.96 -2.41 0.77
N ILE A 10 -6.99 -2.90 0.00
CA ILE A 10 -7.10 -4.18 -0.70
C ILE A 10 -6.33 -5.29 0.02
N PRO A 11 -6.80 -6.54 -0.07
CA PRO A 11 -6.03 -7.69 0.39
C PRO A 11 -4.85 -7.97 -0.54
N THR A 12 -3.82 -8.60 0.01
CA THR A 12 -2.70 -9.13 -0.75
C THR A 12 -2.96 -10.62 -1.02
N PRO A 13 -3.08 -11.05 -2.28
CA PRO A 13 -3.26 -12.47 -2.57
C PRO A 13 -1.94 -13.24 -2.45
N PHE A 14 -2.02 -14.40 -1.82
CA PHE A 14 -0.92 -15.34 -1.66
C PHE A 14 -1.30 -16.72 -2.20
N VAL A 15 -0.32 -17.42 -2.71
CA VAL A 15 -0.40 -18.85 -3.05
C VAL A 15 0.89 -19.53 -2.59
N ASP A 16 0.77 -20.60 -1.84
CA ASP A 16 1.92 -21.34 -1.27
C ASP A 16 2.92 -20.42 -0.54
N ASP A 17 2.39 -19.50 0.30
CA ASP A 17 3.13 -18.48 1.07
C ASP A 17 3.87 -17.44 0.23
N GLU A 18 3.67 -17.41 -1.08
CA GLU A 18 4.24 -16.40 -1.98
C GLU A 18 3.18 -15.47 -2.54
N LEU A 19 3.58 -14.27 -2.97
CA LEU A 19 2.68 -13.32 -3.64
C LEU A 19 2.09 -13.93 -4.91
N ASP A 20 0.78 -13.83 -5.07
CA ASP A 20 0.09 -14.12 -6.32
C ASP A 20 -0.19 -12.82 -7.08
N LEU A 21 0.78 -12.36 -7.84
CA LEU A 21 0.67 -11.10 -8.60
C LEU A 21 -0.33 -11.23 -9.75
N GLY A 22 -0.57 -12.42 -10.27
CA GLY A 22 -1.60 -12.67 -11.27
C GLY A 22 -3.00 -12.43 -10.71
N ALA A 23 -3.29 -13.00 -9.53
CA ALA A 23 -4.55 -12.76 -8.82
C ALA A 23 -4.71 -11.28 -8.45
N LEU A 24 -3.64 -10.60 -8.07
CA LEU A 24 -3.67 -9.16 -7.80
C LEU A 24 -4.12 -8.38 -9.05
N ARG A 25 -3.55 -8.66 -10.21
CA ARG A 25 -3.93 -8.00 -11.48
C ARG A 25 -5.40 -8.26 -11.82
N ASP A 26 -5.87 -9.48 -11.66
CA ASP A 26 -7.26 -9.83 -11.94
C ASP A 26 -8.24 -9.10 -11.02
N ASN A 27 -7.90 -9.02 -9.73
CA ASN A 27 -8.69 -8.27 -8.76
C ASN A 27 -8.71 -6.77 -9.08
N LEU A 28 -7.56 -6.20 -9.40
CA LEU A 28 -7.46 -4.79 -9.77
C LEU A 28 -8.31 -4.46 -10.99
N ALA A 29 -8.29 -5.32 -12.02
CA ALA A 29 -9.11 -5.13 -13.21
C ALA A 29 -10.60 -5.05 -12.86
N ARG A 30 -11.09 -5.92 -11.97
CA ARG A 30 -12.48 -5.89 -11.50
C ARG A 30 -12.82 -4.65 -10.68
N TRP A 31 -11.94 -4.25 -9.76
CA TRP A 31 -12.17 -3.06 -8.93
C TRP A 31 -12.14 -1.77 -9.75
N MET A 32 -11.36 -1.73 -10.83
CA MET A 32 -11.34 -0.57 -11.73
C MET A 32 -12.59 -0.41 -12.60
N GLU A 33 -13.48 -1.40 -12.61
CA GLU A 33 -14.83 -1.26 -13.16
C GLU A 33 -15.76 -0.42 -12.25
N THR A 34 -15.34 -0.11 -11.04
CA THR A 34 -16.05 0.70 -10.06
C THR A 34 -15.56 2.15 -10.05
N ASP A 35 -16.25 3.02 -9.30
CA ASP A 35 -15.89 4.44 -9.17
C ASP A 35 -14.82 4.71 -8.09
N LEU A 36 -14.02 3.73 -7.71
CA LEU A 36 -12.92 3.93 -6.76
C LEU A 36 -11.93 4.96 -7.28
N ALA A 37 -11.58 5.93 -6.43
CA ALA A 37 -10.56 6.92 -6.75
C ALA A 37 -9.13 6.32 -6.74
N GLY A 38 -8.97 5.22 -6.03
CA GLY A 38 -7.71 4.49 -5.92
C GLY A 38 -7.79 3.35 -4.93
N ILE A 39 -6.63 2.81 -4.63
CA ILE A 39 -6.48 1.69 -3.69
C ILE A 39 -5.42 2.01 -2.63
N VAL A 40 -5.52 1.31 -1.51
CA VAL A 40 -4.46 1.28 -0.48
C VAL A 40 -3.90 -0.14 -0.44
N VAL A 41 -2.66 -0.29 -0.84
CA VAL A 41 -1.90 -1.55 -0.73
C VAL A 41 -1.09 -1.57 0.55
N LEU A 42 -0.79 -2.74 1.07
CA LEU A 42 0.08 -2.90 2.25
C LEU A 42 -0.45 -2.19 3.50
N GLY A 43 -1.76 -2.01 3.60
CA GLY A 43 -2.41 -1.67 4.85
C GLY A 43 -2.57 -2.91 5.74
N THR A 44 -3.32 -2.78 6.83
CA THR A 44 -3.63 -3.92 7.71
C THR A 44 -4.38 -5.02 6.96
N ASN A 45 -5.36 -4.65 6.13
CA ASN A 45 -6.09 -5.60 5.29
C ASN A 45 -5.21 -6.24 4.21
N GLY A 46 -4.13 -5.57 3.82
CA GLY A 46 -3.13 -6.08 2.88
C GLY A 46 -2.07 -6.95 3.52
N GLU A 47 -2.21 -7.28 4.81
CA GLU A 47 -1.29 -8.16 5.56
C GLU A 47 0.18 -7.73 5.42
N SER A 48 0.44 -6.43 5.57
CA SER A 48 1.78 -5.85 5.39
C SER A 48 2.86 -6.49 6.27
N ALA A 49 2.48 -7.00 7.43
CA ALA A 49 3.39 -7.70 8.34
C ALA A 49 3.90 -9.04 7.79
N GLN A 50 3.21 -9.62 6.79
CA GLN A 50 3.57 -10.88 6.16
C GLN A 50 4.42 -10.71 4.89
N VAL A 51 4.71 -9.48 4.51
CA VAL A 51 5.37 -9.14 3.26
C VAL A 51 6.75 -8.53 3.56
N ASN A 52 7.80 -9.08 2.95
CA ASN A 52 9.14 -8.49 3.06
C ASN A 52 9.27 -7.26 2.13
N ASP A 53 10.39 -6.53 2.25
CA ASP A 53 10.57 -5.28 1.50
C ASP A 53 10.60 -5.49 -0.01
N ASN A 54 11.20 -6.57 -0.50
CA ASN A 54 11.25 -6.86 -1.94
C ASN A 54 9.87 -7.23 -2.48
N GLU A 55 9.11 -8.02 -1.74
CA GLU A 55 7.73 -8.35 -2.07
C GLU A 55 6.84 -7.11 -2.06
N ALA A 56 7.05 -6.20 -1.12
CA ALA A 56 6.34 -4.92 -1.06
C ALA A 56 6.59 -4.09 -2.33
N ASP A 57 7.84 -3.99 -2.78
CA ASP A 57 8.20 -3.27 -4.00
C ASP A 57 7.52 -3.89 -5.22
N GLU A 58 7.56 -5.24 -5.36
CA GLU A 58 6.91 -5.94 -6.45
C GLU A 58 5.40 -5.75 -6.47
N LEU A 59 4.77 -5.78 -5.31
CA LEU A 59 3.33 -5.58 -5.17
C LEU A 59 2.92 -4.17 -5.58
N ILE A 60 3.64 -3.16 -5.12
CA ILE A 60 3.38 -1.75 -5.47
C ILE A 60 3.58 -1.53 -6.97
N ALA A 61 4.69 -2.01 -7.54
CA ALA A 61 4.99 -1.87 -8.96
C ALA A 61 3.92 -2.58 -9.83
N THR A 62 3.50 -3.77 -9.42
CA THR A 62 2.43 -4.51 -10.10
C THR A 62 1.10 -3.75 -10.03
N ALA A 63 0.73 -3.25 -8.86
CA ALA A 63 -0.48 -2.46 -8.69
C ALA A 63 -0.44 -1.20 -9.57
N ARG A 64 0.66 -0.46 -9.55
CA ARG A 64 0.79 0.75 -10.37
C ARG A 64 0.67 0.44 -11.88
N SER A 65 1.33 -0.61 -12.34
CA SER A 65 1.29 -0.98 -13.76
C SER A 65 -0.08 -1.50 -14.22
N ALA A 66 -0.85 -2.11 -13.33
CA ALA A 66 -2.17 -2.66 -13.62
C ALA A 66 -3.31 -1.63 -13.51
N MET A 67 -3.05 -0.47 -12.93
CA MET A 67 -4.06 0.57 -12.72
C MET A 67 -3.93 1.71 -13.72
N PRO A 68 -5.06 2.33 -14.11
CA PRO A 68 -5.02 3.57 -14.88
C PRO A 68 -4.28 4.68 -14.14
N GLU A 69 -3.57 5.54 -14.87
CA GLU A 69 -2.86 6.70 -14.29
C GLU A 69 -3.79 7.67 -13.55
N SER A 70 -5.07 7.70 -13.90
CA SER A 70 -6.09 8.52 -13.25
C SER A 70 -6.49 8.02 -11.85
N ARG A 71 -6.07 6.82 -11.47
CA ARG A 71 -6.38 6.20 -10.17
C ARG A 71 -5.13 6.13 -9.31
N LEU A 72 -5.25 6.47 -8.04
CA LEU A 72 -4.10 6.53 -7.14
C LEU A 72 -3.77 5.18 -6.50
N VAL A 73 -2.49 4.89 -6.36
CA VAL A 73 -1.96 3.78 -5.56
C VAL A 73 -1.32 4.37 -4.31
N ILE A 74 -1.94 4.09 -3.17
CA ILE A 74 -1.45 4.51 -1.85
C ILE A 74 -0.82 3.29 -1.19
N ALA A 75 0.41 3.41 -0.69
CA ALA A 75 1.10 2.31 -0.03
C ALA A 75 1.18 2.50 1.48
N GLY A 76 0.86 1.47 2.24
CA GLY A 76 1.11 1.42 3.68
C GLY A 76 2.60 1.23 3.94
N THR A 77 3.25 2.22 4.56
CA THR A 77 4.70 2.22 4.78
C THR A 77 5.09 2.32 6.24
N GLY A 78 4.12 2.35 7.15
CA GLY A 78 4.38 2.38 8.60
C GLY A 78 5.20 1.17 9.05
N ARG A 79 6.20 1.42 9.88
CA ARG A 79 7.06 0.42 10.54
C ARG A 79 7.22 0.79 12.01
N GLU A 80 7.81 -0.10 12.79
CA GLU A 80 8.03 0.11 14.22
C GLU A 80 8.95 1.29 14.53
N SER A 81 9.93 1.58 13.67
CA SER A 81 10.82 2.73 13.85
C SER A 81 10.60 3.79 12.78
N THR A 82 10.87 5.04 13.14
CA THR A 82 10.84 6.17 12.19
C THR A 82 11.81 5.93 11.03
N ARG A 83 13.02 5.45 11.31
CA ARG A 83 14.02 5.16 10.28
C ARG A 83 13.51 4.12 9.28
N ALA A 84 12.92 3.03 9.76
CA ALA A 84 12.36 1.99 8.90
C ALA A 84 11.17 2.51 8.09
N THR A 85 10.33 3.36 8.67
CA THR A 85 9.21 4.01 7.97
C THR A 85 9.71 4.93 6.84
N VAL A 86 10.72 5.74 7.09
CA VAL A 86 11.32 6.61 6.06
C VAL A 86 11.87 5.77 4.90
N THR A 87 12.60 4.70 5.22
CA THR A 87 13.14 3.79 4.19
C THR A 87 12.03 3.14 3.38
N ALA A 88 11.00 2.60 4.04
CA ALA A 88 9.86 1.98 3.37
C ALA A 88 9.09 2.99 2.49
N THR A 89 8.94 4.23 2.94
CA THR A 89 8.28 5.28 2.17
C THR A 89 9.05 5.65 0.90
N ARG A 90 10.38 5.73 0.99
CA ARG A 90 11.22 5.99 -0.19
C ARG A 90 11.13 4.83 -1.20
N ARG A 91 11.22 3.59 -0.72
CA ARG A 91 11.08 2.41 -1.57
C ARG A 91 9.71 2.37 -2.26
N ALA A 92 8.64 2.69 -1.53
CA ALA A 92 7.30 2.73 -2.10
C ALA A 92 7.17 3.78 -3.22
N ALA A 93 7.75 4.97 -3.03
CA ALA A 93 7.78 6.00 -4.05
C ALA A 93 8.57 5.52 -5.29
N ASP A 94 9.74 4.91 -5.10
CA ASP A 94 10.56 4.37 -6.20
C ASP A 94 9.83 3.23 -6.95
N ALA A 95 9.01 2.45 -6.25
CA ALA A 95 8.19 1.40 -6.85
C ALA A 95 6.95 1.92 -7.59
N GLY A 96 6.61 3.18 -7.43
CA GLY A 96 5.53 3.85 -8.18
C GLY A 96 4.29 4.19 -7.37
N ALA A 97 4.32 4.11 -6.04
CA ALA A 97 3.22 4.60 -5.22
C ALA A 97 3.06 6.12 -5.36
N ASP A 98 1.82 6.57 -5.49
CA ASP A 98 1.49 8.00 -5.60
C ASP A 98 1.52 8.70 -4.24
N ALA A 99 1.24 7.95 -3.17
CA ALA A 99 1.24 8.44 -1.80
C ALA A 99 1.54 7.31 -0.82
N SER A 100 1.90 7.69 0.40
CA SER A 100 2.10 6.75 1.50
C SER A 100 1.05 6.95 2.59
N PHE A 101 0.60 5.84 3.17
CA PHE A 101 -0.23 5.81 4.36
C PHE A 101 0.61 5.33 5.54
N VAL A 102 0.73 6.16 6.56
CA VAL A 102 1.49 5.86 7.77
C VAL A 102 0.55 5.92 8.97
N SER A 103 0.43 4.81 9.67
CA SER A 103 -0.27 4.75 10.96
C SER A 103 0.72 5.02 12.09
N THR A 104 0.36 5.90 13.00
CA THR A 104 1.17 6.22 14.18
C THR A 104 0.88 5.29 15.37
N CYS A 105 0.08 4.26 15.18
CA CYS A 105 -0.44 3.40 16.24
C CYS A 105 0.53 2.35 16.78
N GLY A 106 1.80 2.31 16.36
CA GLY A 106 2.73 1.24 16.75
C GLY A 106 3.24 1.32 18.19
N ALA A 107 3.37 2.50 18.77
CA ALA A 107 4.07 2.73 20.04
C ALA A 107 3.19 3.32 21.17
N GLY A 108 1.89 3.19 21.08
CA GLY A 108 0.96 3.73 22.11
C GLY A 108 0.63 5.21 21.91
N TRP A 109 -0.42 5.63 22.57
CA TRP A 109 -1.03 6.95 22.43
C TRP A 109 -0.10 8.14 22.76
N ALA A 110 0.93 7.90 23.58
CA ALA A 110 1.84 8.96 23.99
C ALA A 110 2.72 9.48 22.85
N SER A 111 3.11 8.61 21.90
CA SER A 111 3.97 9.01 20.78
C SER A 111 3.22 9.78 19.68
N ALA A 112 1.92 9.61 19.57
CA ALA A 112 1.12 10.33 18.59
C ALA A 112 1.04 11.84 18.85
N TRP A 113 1.18 12.27 20.12
CA TRP A 113 1.14 13.66 20.52
C TRP A 113 2.48 14.38 20.38
N GLU A 114 3.58 13.64 20.37
CA GLU A 114 4.93 14.21 20.21
C GLU A 114 5.26 14.52 18.74
N LEU A 115 4.49 14.00 17.81
CA LEU A 115 4.68 14.22 16.37
C LEU A 115 3.89 15.42 15.82
N VAL A 116 3.09 16.04 16.66
CA VAL A 116 2.34 17.24 16.34
C VAL A 116 2.97 18.44 17.03
#